data_c49dab4d5357de7da79d9cd7464c45f0
#
_entry.id   c49dab4d5357de7da79d9cd7464c45f0
#
_cell.length_a   1.000
_cell.length_b   1.000
_cell.length_c   1.000
_cell.angle_alpha   90.00
_cell.angle_beta   90.00
_cell.angle_gamma   90.00
#
_symmetry.space_group_name_H-M   'P 1'
#
loop_
_entity.id
_entity.type
_entity.pdbx_description
1 polymer ?
#
loop_
_entity_poly.entity_id
_entity_poly.type
_entity_poly.pdbx_seq_one_letter_code
_entity_poly.pdbx_strand_id
1 'polypeptide(L)'
;MTFRTISKEEFLEHCQLATSKSFLQSPEMATLLEKRGFTVSFLGLWNPQQELVISALIYTKKMFGGIYMELNAGPVSTDDNYLPDFYKHLKEYATTNGVLELVVKPAQDYQQFDSDGQPTSPENQEEITYLTNLGYQHDGLKTGYPGGEPDWHYVKDLTGIQSENLIASFSKKGRPIMKKVHSFNMKIRPLKRDELHIFKEITSSTSERREYADKGLSYYQDFYDSFASSAEFMVATLNFQEYLQLLMQEQATIQAEMEEIFAVHGPQPDSVKPKTKLKNLNKQLDALQQRIEETNGFLQKYGPKDVVLAGSLFIYTPQEAVYLFSGSYTEFNKFYAPFLLQEHVMLEAIKRQITFYNFLGITGEFDGSDGVLRFKQNFNGYVVRKMGTFRYYPQPLKYKTIQILKKLLRRS
;
A
#
# COMPACT_ATOMS: atom_id res chain seq x y z
N MET A 1 25.53 -22.65 -16.52
CA MET A 1 24.24 -21.96 -16.27
C MET A 1 23.53 -21.68 -17.59
N THR A 2 22.21 -21.75 -17.62
CA THR A 2 21.41 -21.48 -18.82
C THR A 2 20.48 -20.29 -18.54
N PHE A 3 20.54 -19.26 -19.38
CA PHE A 3 19.69 -18.08 -19.29
C PHE A 3 18.85 -17.99 -20.58
N ARG A 4 17.53 -17.95 -20.46
CA ARG A 4 16.61 -17.91 -21.61
C ARG A 4 15.25 -17.31 -21.26
N THR A 5 14.46 -17.03 -22.28
CA THR A 5 13.03 -16.75 -22.12
C THR A 5 12.29 -18.01 -21.66
N ILE A 6 11.36 -17.84 -20.74
CA ILE A 6 10.50 -18.91 -20.20
C ILE A 6 9.03 -18.63 -20.50
N SER A 7 8.21 -19.65 -20.35
CA SER A 7 6.76 -19.48 -20.47
C SER A 7 6.16 -18.80 -19.22
N LYS A 8 4.92 -18.33 -19.36
CA LYS A 8 4.17 -17.76 -18.23
C LYS A 8 3.92 -18.82 -17.15
N GLU A 9 3.74 -20.07 -17.54
CA GLU A 9 3.52 -21.22 -16.67
C GLU A 9 4.79 -21.53 -15.87
N GLU A 10 5.96 -21.63 -16.53
CA GLU A 10 7.26 -21.83 -15.85
C GLU A 10 7.52 -20.69 -14.83
N PHE A 11 7.21 -19.45 -15.21
CA PHE A 11 7.36 -18.29 -14.31
C PHE A 11 6.43 -18.42 -13.10
N LEU A 12 5.15 -18.79 -13.30
CA LEU A 12 4.18 -18.95 -12.23
C LEU A 12 4.59 -20.05 -11.25
N GLU A 13 5.01 -21.20 -11.76
CA GLU A 13 5.49 -22.33 -10.96
C GLU A 13 6.68 -21.91 -10.08
N HIS A 14 7.67 -21.21 -10.66
CA HIS A 14 8.82 -20.71 -9.90
C HIS A 14 8.40 -19.67 -8.85
N CYS A 15 7.47 -18.77 -9.17
CA CYS A 15 6.94 -17.80 -8.22
C CYS A 15 6.28 -18.43 -6.99
N GLN A 16 5.71 -19.65 -7.11
CA GLN A 16 5.09 -20.35 -5.98
C GLN A 16 6.15 -20.91 -5.00
N LEU A 17 7.36 -21.17 -5.47
CA LEU A 17 8.46 -21.67 -4.66
C LEU A 17 9.19 -20.57 -3.88
N ALA A 18 9.08 -19.32 -4.33
CA ALA A 18 9.77 -18.20 -3.73
C ALA A 18 9.12 -17.79 -2.39
N THR A 19 9.94 -17.57 -1.37
CA THR A 19 9.51 -17.14 -0.04
C THR A 19 9.07 -15.68 0.01
N SER A 20 9.65 -14.84 -0.86
CA SER A 20 9.29 -13.43 -1.01
C SER A 20 9.16 -13.06 -2.49
N LYS A 21 8.18 -12.22 -2.80
CA LYS A 21 7.95 -11.75 -4.17
C LYS A 21 7.03 -10.52 -4.13
N SER A 22 7.37 -9.51 -4.91
CA SER A 22 6.46 -8.39 -5.12
C SER A 22 5.32 -8.76 -6.08
N PHE A 23 4.12 -8.20 -5.86
CA PHE A 23 3.00 -8.29 -6.80
C PHE A 23 3.36 -7.75 -8.19
N LEU A 24 4.39 -6.88 -8.28
CA LEU A 24 4.92 -6.37 -9.55
C LEU A 24 5.58 -7.47 -10.41
N GLN A 25 5.95 -8.59 -9.79
CA GLN A 25 6.47 -9.79 -10.44
C GLN A 25 5.39 -10.87 -10.45
N SER A 26 4.25 -10.59 -11.10
CA SER A 26 3.11 -11.52 -11.16
C SER A 26 2.54 -11.65 -12.58
N PRO A 27 1.86 -12.76 -12.90
CA PRO A 27 1.13 -12.93 -14.16
C PRO A 27 0.02 -11.90 -14.35
N GLU A 28 -0.60 -11.42 -13.28
CA GLU A 28 -1.63 -10.38 -13.28
C GLU A 28 -1.03 -9.04 -13.70
N MET A 29 0.15 -8.70 -13.16
CA MET A 29 0.90 -7.50 -13.56
C MET A 29 1.33 -7.58 -15.02
N ALA A 30 1.75 -8.74 -15.51
CA ALA A 30 2.04 -8.94 -16.92
C ALA A 30 0.84 -8.57 -17.80
N THR A 31 -0.34 -9.08 -17.45
CA THR A 31 -1.60 -8.78 -18.15
C THR A 31 -1.94 -7.30 -18.13
N LEU A 32 -1.75 -6.63 -16.98
CA LEU A 32 -1.96 -5.17 -16.87
C LEU A 32 -0.99 -4.38 -17.75
N LEU A 33 0.29 -4.75 -17.76
CA LEU A 33 1.31 -4.10 -18.59
C LEU A 33 1.02 -4.24 -20.08
N GLU A 34 0.57 -5.41 -20.53
CA GLU A 34 0.16 -5.66 -21.93
C GLU A 34 -1.03 -4.77 -22.33
N LYS A 35 -2.06 -4.67 -21.49
CA LYS A 35 -3.19 -3.74 -21.71
C LYS A 35 -2.73 -2.29 -21.83
N ARG A 36 -1.65 -1.92 -21.14
CA ARG A 36 -1.05 -0.58 -21.18
C ARG A 36 -0.07 -0.39 -22.34
N GLY A 37 0.04 -1.35 -23.25
CA GLY A 37 0.84 -1.26 -24.48
C GLY A 37 2.33 -1.53 -24.27
N PHE A 38 2.70 -2.25 -23.22
CA PHE A 38 4.05 -2.79 -23.07
C PHE A 38 4.12 -4.20 -23.69
N THR A 39 5.30 -4.56 -24.15
CA THR A 39 5.62 -5.95 -24.50
C THR A 39 6.23 -6.61 -23.28
N VAL A 40 5.66 -7.70 -22.83
CA VAL A 40 6.10 -8.44 -21.63
C VAL A 40 6.89 -9.68 -22.05
N SER A 41 7.91 -10.03 -21.28
CA SER A 41 8.66 -11.28 -21.41
C SER A 41 9.01 -11.82 -20.03
N PHE A 42 9.10 -13.13 -19.92
CA PHE A 42 9.58 -13.82 -18.73
C PHE A 42 10.95 -14.39 -19.00
N LEU A 43 11.89 -14.14 -18.10
CA LEU A 43 13.27 -14.65 -18.20
C LEU A 43 13.53 -15.63 -17.07
N GLY A 44 14.38 -16.62 -17.32
CA GLY A 44 14.78 -17.59 -16.33
C GLY A 44 16.28 -17.87 -16.36
N LEU A 45 16.86 -18.14 -15.19
CA LEU A 45 18.23 -18.62 -15.02
C LEU A 45 18.22 -19.98 -14.32
N TRP A 46 18.84 -20.97 -14.95
CA TRP A 46 19.05 -22.31 -14.41
C TRP A 46 20.46 -22.46 -13.87
N ASN A 47 20.56 -23.08 -12.71
CA ASN A 47 21.84 -23.48 -12.11
C ASN A 47 22.50 -24.65 -12.91
N PRO A 48 23.72 -25.08 -12.57
CA PRO A 48 24.37 -26.23 -13.21
C PRO A 48 23.60 -27.55 -13.06
N GLN A 49 22.74 -27.67 -12.05
CA GLN A 49 21.89 -28.84 -11.77
C GLN A 49 20.60 -28.82 -12.60
N GLN A 50 20.43 -27.85 -13.49
CA GLN A 50 19.24 -27.64 -14.33
C GLN A 50 17.97 -27.32 -13.53
N GLU A 51 18.10 -26.66 -12.38
CA GLU A 51 17.00 -26.12 -11.59
C GLU A 51 16.81 -24.65 -11.92
N LEU A 52 15.56 -24.20 -12.13
CA LEU A 52 15.21 -22.79 -12.30
C LEU A 52 15.33 -22.08 -10.95
N VAL A 53 16.39 -21.28 -10.79
CA VAL A 53 16.70 -20.62 -9.49
C VAL A 53 16.33 -19.14 -9.47
N ILE A 54 16.25 -18.49 -10.65
CA ILE A 54 15.81 -17.10 -10.77
C ILE A 54 14.87 -16.97 -11.95
N SER A 55 13.77 -16.25 -11.74
CA SER A 55 12.89 -15.83 -12.83
C SER A 55 12.53 -14.34 -12.72
N ALA A 56 12.16 -13.74 -13.85
CA ALA A 56 11.81 -12.32 -13.87
C ALA A 56 10.77 -11.99 -14.92
N LEU A 57 9.79 -11.19 -14.54
CA LEU A 57 8.95 -10.46 -15.46
C LEU A 57 9.67 -9.17 -15.84
N ILE A 58 9.96 -9.01 -17.13
CA ILE A 58 10.47 -7.77 -17.72
C ILE A 58 9.47 -7.21 -18.71
N TYR A 59 9.50 -5.92 -18.92
CA TYR A 59 8.66 -5.29 -19.94
C TYR A 59 9.42 -4.25 -20.74
N THR A 60 8.99 -4.09 -21.99
CA THR A 60 9.64 -3.22 -22.94
C THR A 60 8.64 -2.31 -23.63
N LYS A 61 9.11 -1.15 -24.07
CA LYS A 61 8.36 -0.21 -24.88
C LYS A 61 9.27 0.49 -25.87
N LYS A 62 8.77 0.72 -27.09
CA LYS A 62 9.49 1.55 -28.06
C LYS A 62 9.62 2.97 -27.51
N MET A 63 10.82 3.52 -27.62
CA MET A 63 11.13 4.90 -27.31
C MET A 63 11.86 5.57 -28.47
N PHE A 64 12.00 6.87 -28.44
CA PHE A 64 12.76 7.57 -29.48
C PHE A 64 14.21 7.10 -29.50
N GLY A 65 14.60 6.48 -30.61
CA GLY A 65 15.94 5.98 -30.87
C GLY A 65 16.23 4.54 -30.39
N GLY A 66 15.27 3.82 -29.79
CA GLY A 66 15.51 2.43 -29.35
C GLY A 66 14.38 1.83 -28.54
N ILE A 67 14.74 0.95 -27.64
CA ILE A 67 13.83 0.24 -26.75
C ILE A 67 14.15 0.58 -25.29
N TYR A 68 13.13 0.94 -24.53
CA TYR A 68 13.15 0.96 -23.08
C TYR A 68 12.83 -0.44 -22.54
N MET A 69 13.59 -0.92 -21.58
CA MET A 69 13.36 -2.18 -20.87
C MET A 69 13.39 -1.94 -19.36
N GLU A 70 12.48 -2.56 -18.62
CA GLU A 70 12.47 -2.44 -17.16
C GLU A 70 12.24 -3.80 -16.50
N LEU A 71 12.97 -4.02 -15.41
CA LEU A 71 12.77 -5.03 -14.39
C LEU A 71 12.39 -4.30 -13.09
N ASN A 72 11.13 -4.37 -12.67
CA ASN A 72 10.64 -3.66 -11.48
C ASN A 72 10.35 -4.63 -10.34
N ALA A 73 10.93 -4.35 -9.16
CA ALA A 73 10.83 -5.14 -7.94
C ALA A 73 11.13 -6.64 -8.17
N GLY A 74 12.15 -6.91 -8.94
CA GLY A 74 12.62 -8.25 -9.31
C GLY A 74 14.15 -8.35 -9.37
N PRO A 75 14.67 -9.54 -9.67
CA PRO A 75 13.96 -10.75 -10.06
C PRO A 75 13.34 -11.49 -8.86
N VAL A 76 12.56 -12.55 -9.15
CA VAL A 76 12.11 -13.55 -8.18
C VAL A 76 13.21 -14.59 -8.05
N SER A 77 13.64 -14.87 -6.81
CA SER A 77 14.77 -15.77 -6.54
C SER A 77 14.36 -16.85 -5.53
N THR A 78 14.83 -18.07 -5.77
CA THR A 78 14.83 -19.17 -4.78
C THR A 78 16.22 -19.45 -4.24
N ASP A 79 17.27 -18.88 -4.88
CA ASP A 79 18.68 -18.91 -4.41
C ASP A 79 19.39 -17.62 -4.84
N ASP A 80 19.58 -16.70 -3.90
CA ASP A 80 20.17 -15.38 -4.13
C ASP A 80 21.66 -15.43 -4.54
N ASN A 81 22.36 -16.56 -4.33
CA ASN A 81 23.74 -16.72 -4.80
C ASN A 81 23.87 -16.56 -6.32
N TYR A 82 22.80 -16.76 -7.08
CA TYR A 82 22.77 -16.64 -8.53
C TYR A 82 22.31 -15.25 -9.03
N LEU A 83 21.96 -14.32 -8.16
CA LEU A 83 21.60 -12.95 -8.56
C LEU A 83 22.70 -12.25 -9.39
N PRO A 84 23.97 -12.37 -9.01
CA PRO A 84 25.07 -11.86 -9.80
C PRO A 84 25.06 -12.33 -11.26
N ASP A 85 24.95 -13.60 -11.48
CA ASP A 85 24.93 -14.18 -12.81
C ASP A 85 23.69 -13.75 -13.60
N PHE A 86 22.54 -13.67 -12.93
CA PHE A 86 21.30 -13.17 -13.55
C PHE A 86 21.47 -11.75 -14.07
N TYR A 87 21.96 -10.81 -13.27
CA TYR A 87 22.15 -9.42 -13.70
C TYR A 87 23.19 -9.28 -14.82
N LYS A 88 24.23 -10.13 -14.83
CA LYS A 88 25.19 -10.19 -15.93
C LYS A 88 24.50 -10.61 -17.24
N HIS A 89 23.73 -11.70 -17.20
CA HIS A 89 23.01 -12.18 -18.39
C HIS A 89 21.90 -11.22 -18.82
N LEU A 90 21.24 -10.53 -17.90
CA LEU A 90 20.24 -9.52 -18.22
C LEU A 90 20.83 -8.37 -19.04
N LYS A 91 22.06 -7.92 -18.74
CA LYS A 91 22.80 -6.95 -19.57
C LYS A 91 23.06 -7.46 -20.99
N GLU A 92 23.54 -8.71 -21.10
CA GLU A 92 23.79 -9.34 -22.38
C GLU A 92 22.50 -9.45 -23.20
N TYR A 93 21.41 -9.88 -22.56
CA TYR A 93 20.09 -9.93 -23.17
C TYR A 93 19.62 -8.55 -23.65
N ALA A 94 19.72 -7.53 -22.83
CA ALA A 94 19.36 -6.16 -23.21
C ALA A 94 20.18 -5.67 -24.41
N THR A 95 21.48 -5.95 -24.45
CA THR A 95 22.38 -5.58 -25.55
C THR A 95 21.97 -6.27 -26.85
N THR A 96 21.74 -7.57 -26.81
CA THR A 96 21.36 -8.39 -27.98
C THR A 96 20.00 -7.99 -28.55
N ASN A 97 19.06 -7.57 -27.68
CA ASN A 97 17.71 -7.17 -28.09
C ASN A 97 17.57 -5.67 -28.43
N GLY A 98 18.67 -4.96 -28.64
CA GLY A 98 18.67 -3.57 -29.12
C GLY A 98 18.11 -2.58 -28.11
N VAL A 99 18.17 -2.89 -26.83
CA VAL A 99 17.75 -1.99 -25.74
C VAL A 99 18.67 -0.77 -25.72
N LEU A 100 18.05 0.41 -25.58
CA LEU A 100 18.77 1.66 -25.43
C LEU A 100 18.96 2.04 -23.94
N GLU A 101 17.98 1.73 -23.14
CA GLU A 101 17.97 1.96 -21.68
C GLU A 101 17.33 0.76 -20.98
N LEU A 102 18.09 0.12 -20.11
CA LEU A 102 17.61 -0.90 -19.16
C LEU A 102 17.52 -0.27 -17.77
N VAL A 103 16.35 -0.32 -17.17
CA VAL A 103 16.09 0.11 -15.78
C VAL A 103 15.88 -1.14 -14.93
N VAL A 104 16.55 -1.21 -13.80
CA VAL A 104 16.43 -2.29 -12.82
C VAL A 104 16.14 -1.69 -11.45
N LYS A 105 15.08 -2.16 -10.83
CA LYS A 105 14.74 -1.91 -9.42
C LYS A 105 14.76 -3.24 -8.70
N PRO A 106 15.83 -3.58 -7.98
CA PRO A 106 15.95 -4.86 -7.29
C PRO A 106 14.84 -5.11 -6.29
N ALA A 107 14.47 -6.39 -6.08
CA ALA A 107 13.51 -6.79 -5.07
C ALA A 107 14.05 -6.63 -3.65
N GLN A 108 15.37 -6.75 -3.48
CA GLN A 108 16.07 -6.73 -2.21
C GLN A 108 15.92 -5.39 -1.47
N ASP A 109 15.98 -5.47 -0.15
CA ASP A 109 16.01 -4.28 0.70
C ASP A 109 17.46 -3.82 0.90
N TYR A 110 17.67 -2.50 0.89
CA TYR A 110 18.94 -1.89 1.24
C TYR A 110 19.18 -1.94 2.74
N GLN A 111 18.16 -1.58 3.54
CA GLN A 111 18.26 -1.52 4.98
C GLN A 111 16.88 -1.55 5.63
N GLN A 112 16.80 -2.09 6.85
CA GLN A 112 15.60 -2.05 7.67
C GLN A 112 15.76 -1.06 8.83
N PHE A 113 14.65 -0.48 9.25
CA PHE A 113 14.54 0.49 10.33
C PHE A 113 13.34 0.14 11.21
N ASP A 114 13.38 0.55 12.47
CA ASP A 114 12.19 0.52 13.27
C ASP A 114 11.14 1.54 12.77
N SER A 115 9.99 1.58 13.44
CA SER A 115 8.88 2.47 13.07
C SER A 115 9.23 3.97 13.18
N ASP A 116 10.25 4.31 13.94
CA ASP A 116 10.70 5.69 14.20
C ASP A 116 11.96 6.07 13.40
N GLY A 117 12.41 5.17 12.51
CA GLY A 117 13.52 5.42 11.58
C GLY A 117 14.92 5.12 12.14
N GLN A 118 15.01 4.37 13.24
CA GLN A 118 16.31 3.89 13.73
C GLN A 118 16.70 2.61 12.96
N PRO A 119 17.94 2.51 12.42
CA PRO A 119 18.39 1.33 11.73
C PRO A 119 18.32 0.06 12.60
N THR A 120 17.75 -1.01 12.07
CA THR A 120 17.66 -2.33 12.74
C THR A 120 18.43 -3.42 12.00
N SER A 121 18.94 -3.13 10.79
CA SER A 121 19.83 -4.01 10.03
C SER A 121 21.04 -3.23 9.51
N PRO A 122 22.14 -3.92 9.15
CA PRO A 122 23.22 -3.32 8.38
C PRO A 122 22.74 -2.86 7.00
N GLU A 123 23.50 -1.96 6.39
CA GLU A 123 23.32 -1.53 5.00
C GLU A 123 23.76 -2.65 4.03
N ASN A 124 22.97 -2.90 3.00
CA ASN A 124 23.34 -3.82 1.91
C ASN A 124 24.12 -3.08 0.80
N GLN A 125 25.28 -2.53 1.17
CA GLN A 125 26.14 -1.80 0.24
C GLN A 125 26.83 -2.76 -0.77
N GLU A 126 26.95 -4.03 -0.42
CA GLU A 126 27.62 -5.03 -1.24
C GLU A 126 26.90 -5.24 -2.59
N GLU A 127 25.55 -5.31 -2.57
CA GLU A 127 24.77 -5.46 -3.80
C GLU A 127 24.86 -4.23 -4.69
N ILE A 128 24.84 -3.01 -4.12
CA ILE A 128 25.05 -1.78 -4.89
C ILE A 128 26.41 -1.81 -5.56
N THR A 129 27.46 -2.17 -4.81
CA THR A 129 28.83 -2.27 -5.31
C THR A 129 28.92 -3.30 -6.43
N TYR A 130 28.27 -4.45 -6.23
CA TYR A 130 28.26 -5.51 -7.22
C TYR A 130 27.62 -5.06 -8.55
N LEU A 131 26.40 -4.50 -8.50
CA LEU A 131 25.72 -4.02 -9.70
C LEU A 131 26.48 -2.89 -10.40
N THR A 132 27.10 -1.98 -9.64
CA THR A 132 27.91 -0.90 -10.22
C THR A 132 29.20 -1.44 -10.89
N ASN A 133 29.83 -2.45 -10.32
CA ASN A 133 30.96 -3.14 -10.94
C ASN A 133 30.59 -3.87 -12.23
N LEU A 134 29.36 -4.33 -12.37
CA LEU A 134 28.81 -4.83 -13.64
C LEU A 134 28.56 -3.72 -14.66
N GLY A 135 28.71 -2.45 -14.29
CA GLY A 135 28.51 -1.29 -15.15
C GLY A 135 27.07 -0.74 -15.15
N TYR A 136 26.21 -1.12 -14.20
CA TYR A 136 24.99 -0.41 -13.93
C TYR A 136 25.29 0.92 -13.24
N GLN A 137 24.52 1.96 -13.56
CA GLN A 137 24.62 3.27 -12.91
C GLN A 137 23.52 3.36 -11.86
N HIS A 138 23.88 3.55 -10.61
CA HIS A 138 22.94 3.72 -9.51
C HIS A 138 22.46 5.17 -9.46
N ASP A 139 21.15 5.40 -9.41
CA ASP A 139 20.54 6.75 -9.32
C ASP A 139 20.72 7.41 -7.95
N GLY A 140 21.34 6.71 -6.99
CA GLY A 140 21.51 7.09 -5.60
C GLY A 140 20.32 6.67 -4.72
N LEU A 141 20.58 6.60 -3.42
CA LEU A 141 19.58 6.32 -2.41
C LEU A 141 18.83 7.62 -2.09
N LYS A 142 17.55 7.67 -2.44
CA LYS A 142 16.72 8.89 -2.37
C LYS A 142 15.68 8.81 -1.26
N THR A 143 15.17 9.97 -0.86
CA THR A 143 13.96 10.15 -0.06
C THR A 143 12.83 10.71 -0.93
N GLY A 144 11.61 10.74 -0.41
CA GLY A 144 10.43 11.18 -1.16
C GLY A 144 9.95 10.12 -2.15
N TYR A 145 9.44 10.59 -3.29
CA TYR A 145 8.86 9.74 -4.33
C TYR A 145 9.60 9.97 -5.67
N PRO A 146 10.85 9.52 -5.80
CA PRO A 146 11.62 9.71 -7.02
C PRO A 146 10.94 9.00 -8.20
N GLY A 147 10.61 9.78 -9.26
CA GLY A 147 9.89 9.24 -10.41
C GLY A 147 8.44 8.79 -10.13
N GLY A 148 7.88 9.18 -8.98
CA GLY A 148 6.51 8.83 -8.57
C GLY A 148 6.38 7.50 -7.82
N GLU A 149 7.48 6.79 -7.59
CA GLU A 149 7.52 5.56 -6.80
C GLU A 149 8.38 5.76 -5.54
N PRO A 150 7.97 5.23 -4.37
CA PRO A 150 8.74 5.36 -3.13
C PRO A 150 9.84 4.32 -3.04
N ASP A 151 11.02 4.72 -2.56
CA ASP A 151 12.10 3.80 -2.18
C ASP A 151 11.99 3.36 -0.70
N TRP A 152 11.08 3.96 0.07
CA TRP A 152 10.83 3.67 1.46
C TRP A 152 9.44 3.12 1.66
N HIS A 153 9.33 1.90 2.22
CA HIS A 153 8.06 1.25 2.50
C HIS A 153 7.86 1.06 3.99
N TYR A 154 6.63 1.26 4.46
CA TYR A 154 6.20 0.84 5.78
C TYR A 154 5.57 -0.55 5.67
N VAL A 155 6.01 -1.49 6.49
CA VAL A 155 5.58 -2.89 6.41
C VAL A 155 5.23 -3.44 7.79
N LYS A 156 4.45 -4.51 7.84
CA LYS A 156 4.11 -5.20 9.08
C LYS A 156 4.23 -6.70 8.90
N ASP A 157 4.91 -7.35 9.83
CA ASP A 157 4.90 -8.79 9.98
C ASP A 157 3.62 -9.22 10.70
N LEU A 158 2.85 -10.11 10.08
CA LEU A 158 1.63 -10.70 10.61
C LEU A 158 1.87 -12.14 11.13
N THR A 159 3.12 -12.62 11.09
CA THR A 159 3.47 -13.98 11.54
C THR A 159 3.02 -14.19 13.00
N GLY A 160 2.25 -15.25 13.23
CA GLY A 160 1.74 -15.60 14.56
C GLY A 160 0.61 -14.71 15.09
N ILE A 161 0.19 -13.68 14.35
CA ILE A 161 -0.96 -12.85 14.72
C ILE A 161 -2.25 -13.57 14.29
N GLN A 162 -3.16 -13.79 15.23
CA GLN A 162 -4.49 -14.31 14.98
C GLN A 162 -5.50 -13.15 14.87
N SER A 163 -6.64 -13.41 14.21
CA SER A 163 -7.68 -12.39 14.00
C SER A 163 -8.12 -11.72 15.31
N GLU A 164 -8.25 -12.50 16.38
CA GLU A 164 -8.68 -12.03 17.71
C GLU A 164 -7.65 -11.10 18.37
N ASN A 165 -6.39 -11.25 18.01
CA ASN A 165 -5.27 -10.50 18.58
C ASN A 165 -4.77 -9.37 17.69
N LEU A 166 -5.35 -9.19 16.51
CA LEU A 166 -4.87 -8.20 15.53
C LEU A 166 -4.79 -6.80 16.14
N ILE A 167 -5.87 -6.30 16.76
CA ILE A 167 -5.89 -4.96 17.36
C ILE A 167 -4.89 -4.84 18.52
N ALA A 168 -4.68 -5.92 19.28
CA ALA A 168 -3.68 -5.95 20.34
C ALA A 168 -2.24 -5.78 19.79
N SER A 169 -1.99 -6.16 18.54
CA SER A 169 -0.71 -5.97 17.84
C SER A 169 -0.45 -4.52 17.40
N PHE A 170 -1.47 -3.65 17.41
CA PHE A 170 -1.33 -2.25 17.03
C PHE A 170 -0.59 -1.44 18.10
N SER A 171 -0.09 -0.28 17.72
CA SER A 171 0.60 0.62 18.65
C SER A 171 -0.34 1.08 19.79
N LYS A 172 0.26 1.54 20.90
CA LYS A 172 -0.50 2.11 22.03
C LYS A 172 -1.42 3.27 21.61
N LYS A 173 -1.08 4.00 20.53
CA LYS A 173 -1.90 5.08 19.96
C LYS A 173 -2.98 4.55 19.02
N GLY A 174 -2.71 3.48 18.27
CA GLY A 174 -3.65 2.90 17.29
C GLY A 174 -4.84 2.17 17.94
N ARG A 175 -4.62 1.47 19.06
CA ARG A 175 -5.68 0.70 19.74
C ARG A 175 -6.90 1.53 20.15
N PRO A 176 -6.75 2.69 20.82
CA PRO A 176 -7.89 3.56 21.15
C PRO A 176 -8.63 4.08 19.91
N ILE A 177 -7.90 4.36 18.82
CA ILE A 177 -8.52 4.78 17.56
C ILE A 177 -9.40 3.67 17.02
N MET A 178 -8.94 2.40 17.00
CA MET A 178 -9.75 1.26 16.56
C MET A 178 -11.01 1.07 17.39
N LYS A 179 -10.90 1.20 18.72
CA LYS A 179 -12.09 1.16 19.59
C LYS A 179 -13.11 2.25 19.19
N LYS A 180 -12.65 3.46 18.87
CA LYS A 180 -13.51 4.55 18.40
C LYS A 180 -14.10 4.24 17.02
N VAL A 181 -13.31 3.69 16.10
CA VAL A 181 -13.76 3.28 14.75
C VAL A 181 -14.92 2.30 14.83
N HIS A 182 -14.83 1.30 15.68
CA HIS A 182 -15.90 0.31 15.87
C HIS A 182 -17.19 0.93 16.46
N SER A 183 -17.10 2.04 17.21
CA SER A 183 -18.29 2.72 17.75
C SER A 183 -19.11 3.48 16.71
N PHE A 184 -18.62 3.65 15.49
CA PHE A 184 -19.35 4.36 14.44
C PHE A 184 -20.28 3.46 13.62
N ASN A 185 -20.19 2.14 13.76
CA ASN A 185 -20.97 1.17 12.98
C ASN A 185 -20.83 1.34 11.46
N MET A 186 -19.62 1.70 11.01
CA MET A 186 -19.29 1.76 9.59
C MET A 186 -19.33 0.36 8.96
N LYS A 187 -19.72 0.32 7.70
CA LYS A 187 -19.73 -0.92 6.90
C LYS A 187 -18.61 -0.87 5.88
N ILE A 188 -18.07 -2.05 5.52
CA ILE A 188 -17.12 -2.23 4.43
C ILE A 188 -17.77 -3.04 3.34
N ARG A 189 -17.59 -2.63 2.09
CA ARG A 189 -18.02 -3.42 0.94
C ARG A 189 -17.04 -3.31 -0.22
N PRO A 190 -16.93 -4.36 -1.06
CA PRO A 190 -16.22 -4.28 -2.31
C PRO A 190 -16.98 -3.42 -3.32
N LEU A 191 -16.24 -2.78 -4.22
CA LEU A 191 -16.77 -2.16 -5.42
C LEU A 191 -16.73 -3.16 -6.58
N LYS A 192 -17.81 -3.18 -7.36
CA LYS A 192 -17.84 -3.89 -8.63
C LYS A 192 -17.14 -3.04 -9.71
N ARG A 193 -16.87 -3.66 -10.86
CA ARG A 193 -16.20 -3.00 -11.99
C ARG A 193 -16.89 -1.73 -12.48
N ASP A 194 -18.21 -1.73 -12.53
CA ASP A 194 -19.05 -0.59 -12.93
C ASP A 194 -19.14 0.51 -11.87
N GLU A 195 -18.81 0.19 -10.62
CA GLU A 195 -18.75 1.14 -9.49
C GLU A 195 -17.36 1.80 -9.32
N LEU A 196 -16.35 1.46 -10.13
CA LEU A 196 -14.99 2.00 -9.97
C LEU A 196 -14.89 3.53 -10.16
N HIS A 197 -15.91 4.16 -10.73
CA HIS A 197 -16.01 5.63 -10.75
C HIS A 197 -16.05 6.20 -9.32
N ILE A 198 -16.67 5.50 -8.35
CA ILE A 198 -16.69 5.89 -6.93
C ILE A 198 -15.25 5.92 -6.38
N PHE A 199 -14.46 4.88 -6.67
CA PHE A 199 -13.06 4.84 -6.25
C PHE A 199 -12.24 5.96 -6.88
N LYS A 200 -12.46 6.22 -8.18
CA LYS A 200 -11.80 7.31 -8.90
C LYS A 200 -12.13 8.69 -8.29
N GLU A 201 -13.36 8.94 -7.88
CA GLU A 201 -13.75 10.19 -7.21
C GLU A 201 -13.00 10.38 -5.89
N ILE A 202 -12.90 9.33 -5.07
CA ILE A 202 -12.19 9.36 -3.78
C ILE A 202 -10.68 9.63 -3.99
N THR A 203 -10.06 8.94 -4.94
CA THR A 203 -8.62 9.12 -5.23
C THR A 203 -8.34 10.49 -5.84
N SER A 204 -9.23 11.01 -6.70
CA SER A 204 -9.12 12.36 -7.25
C SER A 204 -9.16 13.43 -6.17
N SER A 205 -10.14 13.37 -5.26
CA SER A 205 -10.22 14.28 -4.11
C SER A 205 -8.95 14.27 -3.25
N THR A 206 -8.31 13.11 -3.12
CA THR A 206 -7.07 12.99 -2.36
C THR A 206 -5.87 13.51 -3.13
N SER A 207 -5.78 13.24 -4.45
CA SER A 207 -4.68 13.67 -5.31
C SER A 207 -4.65 15.18 -5.50
N GLU A 208 -5.82 15.81 -5.67
CA GLU A 208 -5.96 17.27 -5.74
C GLU A 208 -5.44 17.94 -4.46
N ARG A 209 -5.83 17.42 -3.30
CA ARG A 209 -5.37 17.95 -2.00
C ARG A 209 -3.87 17.77 -1.76
N ARG A 210 -3.26 16.73 -2.34
CA ARG A 210 -1.84 16.37 -2.16
C ARG A 210 -0.98 16.71 -3.36
N GLU A 211 -1.53 17.34 -4.38
CA GLU A 211 -0.84 17.84 -5.56
C GLU A 211 -0.04 16.78 -6.33
N TYR A 212 -0.59 15.57 -6.48
CA TYR A 212 0.00 14.53 -7.33
C TYR A 212 -0.94 14.11 -8.46
N ALA A 213 -0.39 13.55 -9.54
CA ALA A 213 -1.19 13.06 -10.66
C ALA A 213 -1.87 11.74 -10.33
N ASP A 214 -3.21 11.72 -10.31
CA ASP A 214 -4.00 10.50 -10.13
C ASP A 214 -4.09 9.68 -11.41
N LYS A 215 -4.39 8.38 -11.27
CA LYS A 215 -4.66 7.47 -12.40
C LYS A 215 -6.04 7.74 -12.99
N GLY A 216 -6.19 7.51 -14.30
CA GLY A 216 -7.49 7.57 -14.96
C GLY A 216 -8.40 6.39 -14.56
N LEU A 217 -9.74 6.54 -14.75
CA LEU A 217 -10.69 5.47 -14.47
C LEU A 217 -10.37 4.17 -15.25
N SER A 218 -9.94 4.31 -16.51
CA SER A 218 -9.54 3.16 -17.34
C SER A 218 -8.40 2.35 -16.72
N TYR A 219 -7.45 3.01 -16.04
CA TYR A 219 -6.39 2.31 -15.33
C TYR A 219 -6.93 1.41 -14.21
N TYR A 220 -7.89 1.91 -13.42
CA TYR A 220 -8.52 1.12 -12.35
C TYR A 220 -9.36 -0.02 -12.89
N GLN A 221 -10.03 0.18 -14.04
CA GLN A 221 -10.77 -0.86 -14.73
C GLN A 221 -9.85 -1.95 -15.30
N ASP A 222 -8.75 -1.56 -15.95
CA ASP A 222 -7.73 -2.50 -16.44
C ASP A 222 -7.09 -3.28 -15.29
N PHE A 223 -6.86 -2.60 -14.15
CA PHE A 223 -6.33 -3.23 -12.94
C PHE A 223 -7.31 -4.27 -12.37
N TYR A 224 -8.58 -3.90 -12.24
CA TYR A 224 -9.64 -4.80 -11.79
C TYR A 224 -9.73 -6.05 -12.66
N ASP A 225 -9.75 -5.87 -13.99
CA ASP A 225 -9.85 -6.96 -14.94
C ASP A 225 -8.58 -7.85 -14.97
N SER A 226 -7.41 -7.29 -14.69
CA SER A 226 -6.14 -8.01 -14.74
C SER A 226 -5.85 -8.80 -13.47
N PHE A 227 -6.17 -8.24 -12.30
CA PHE A 227 -5.90 -8.85 -11.00
C PHE A 227 -7.05 -9.71 -10.49
N ALA A 228 -8.28 -9.52 -10.99
CA ALA A 228 -9.47 -10.31 -10.64
C ALA A 228 -9.58 -10.52 -9.10
N SER A 229 -9.58 -11.78 -8.65
CA SER A 229 -9.69 -12.13 -7.21
C SER A 229 -8.45 -11.82 -6.38
N SER A 230 -7.33 -11.44 -7.02
CA SER A 230 -6.10 -11.03 -6.33
C SER A 230 -6.12 -9.55 -5.94
N ALA A 231 -7.14 -8.77 -6.33
CA ALA A 231 -7.29 -7.39 -5.96
C ALA A 231 -8.71 -7.06 -5.45
N GLU A 232 -8.78 -6.22 -4.43
CA GLU A 232 -10.05 -5.76 -3.85
C GLU A 232 -10.09 -4.23 -3.82
N PHE A 233 -11.07 -3.65 -4.50
CA PHE A 233 -11.42 -2.24 -4.38
C PHE A 233 -12.48 -2.12 -3.29
N MET A 234 -12.07 -1.69 -2.10
CA MET A 234 -12.93 -1.64 -0.92
C MET A 234 -13.30 -0.21 -0.57
N VAL A 235 -14.54 -0.02 -0.10
CA VAL A 235 -14.99 1.26 0.47
C VAL A 235 -15.54 1.06 1.86
N ALA A 236 -15.28 2.05 2.72
CA ALA A 236 -15.92 2.18 4.03
C ALA A 236 -17.09 3.18 3.90
N THR A 237 -18.25 2.77 4.35
CA THR A 237 -19.50 3.57 4.28
C THR A 237 -20.08 3.77 5.66
N LEU A 238 -20.86 4.85 5.82
CA LEU A 238 -21.64 5.14 7.01
C LEU A 238 -23.05 5.60 6.62
N ASN A 239 -24.05 4.99 7.22
CA ASN A 239 -25.42 5.45 7.15
C ASN A 239 -25.70 6.38 8.33
N PHE A 240 -25.86 7.68 8.08
CA PHE A 240 -26.02 8.67 9.14
C PHE A 240 -27.35 8.50 9.89
N GLN A 241 -28.39 7.94 9.28
CA GLN A 241 -29.63 7.65 9.98
C GLN A 241 -29.46 6.49 10.97
N GLU A 242 -28.84 5.40 10.56
CA GLU A 242 -28.53 4.25 11.44
C GLU A 242 -27.61 4.69 12.59
N TYR A 243 -26.60 5.50 12.28
CA TYR A 243 -25.68 6.02 13.29
C TYR A 243 -26.37 6.94 14.28
N LEU A 244 -27.26 7.83 13.82
CA LEU A 244 -28.08 8.69 14.71
C LEU A 244 -28.92 7.86 15.66
N GLN A 245 -29.57 6.78 15.18
CA GLN A 245 -30.36 5.88 16.02
C GLN A 245 -29.49 5.24 17.13
N LEU A 246 -28.28 4.82 16.83
CA LEU A 246 -27.33 4.29 17.83
C LEU A 246 -26.98 5.35 18.89
N LEU A 247 -26.72 6.59 18.48
CA LEU A 247 -26.42 7.68 19.40
C LEU A 247 -27.61 8.00 20.32
N MET A 248 -28.84 7.98 19.79
CA MET A 248 -30.04 8.19 20.59
C MET A 248 -30.29 7.05 21.59
N GLN A 249 -29.98 5.80 21.21
CA GLN A 249 -30.07 4.66 22.14
C GLN A 249 -29.02 4.78 23.26
N GLU A 250 -27.77 5.17 22.92
CA GLU A 250 -26.72 5.43 23.91
C GLU A 250 -27.14 6.55 24.87
N GLN A 251 -27.74 7.62 24.36
CA GLN A 251 -28.29 8.74 25.16
C GLN A 251 -29.36 8.26 26.14
N ALA A 252 -30.32 7.49 25.68
CA ALA A 252 -31.36 6.94 26.53
C ALA A 252 -30.81 6.03 27.64
N THR A 253 -29.81 5.23 27.32
CA THR A 253 -29.13 4.36 28.30
C THR A 253 -28.45 5.16 29.41
N ILE A 254 -27.73 6.24 29.04
CA ILE A 254 -27.04 7.11 30.00
C ILE A 254 -28.07 7.85 30.87
N GLN A 255 -29.16 8.31 30.28
CA GLN A 255 -30.24 8.99 31.03
C GLN A 255 -30.91 8.05 32.03
N ALA A 256 -31.23 6.81 31.64
CA ALA A 256 -31.77 5.82 32.56
C ALA A 256 -30.83 5.52 33.73
N GLU A 257 -29.51 5.39 33.49
CA GLU A 257 -28.52 5.21 34.54
C GLU A 257 -28.45 6.40 35.51
N MET A 258 -28.63 7.61 35.01
CA MET A 258 -28.72 8.80 35.86
C MET A 258 -29.98 8.81 36.70
N GLU A 259 -31.14 8.43 36.13
CA GLU A 259 -32.43 8.34 36.84
C GLU A 259 -32.39 7.31 37.98
N GLU A 260 -31.72 6.16 37.76
CA GLU A 260 -31.46 5.18 38.83
C GLU A 260 -30.65 5.76 40.00
N ILE A 261 -29.60 6.55 39.69
CA ILE A 261 -28.78 7.20 40.71
C ILE A 261 -29.63 8.25 41.45
N PHE A 262 -30.47 9.03 40.75
CA PHE A 262 -31.36 10.02 41.37
C PHE A 262 -32.41 9.37 42.26
N ALA A 263 -32.97 8.22 41.86
CA ALA A 263 -33.95 7.48 42.65
C ALA A 263 -33.37 7.01 43.97
N VAL A 264 -32.08 6.60 44.02
CA VAL A 264 -31.46 6.06 45.23
C VAL A 264 -30.83 7.14 46.09
N HIS A 265 -30.22 8.18 45.48
CA HIS A 265 -29.36 9.14 46.18
C HIS A 265 -29.84 10.61 46.08
N GLY A 266 -30.98 10.85 45.40
CA GLY A 266 -31.46 12.18 45.06
C GLY A 266 -30.64 12.88 43.98
N PRO A 267 -31.08 14.05 43.50
CA PRO A 267 -30.41 14.78 42.40
C PRO A 267 -29.07 15.41 42.82
N GLN A 268 -28.80 15.52 44.09
CA GLN A 268 -27.53 16.01 44.66
C GLN A 268 -27.01 15.05 45.73
N PRO A 269 -26.36 13.95 45.36
CA PRO A 269 -25.87 12.97 46.29
C PRO A 269 -24.83 13.57 47.23
N ASP A 270 -24.95 13.27 48.54
CA ASP A 270 -23.96 13.71 49.55
C ASP A 270 -22.68 12.86 49.46
N SER A 271 -22.75 11.62 48.97
CA SER A 271 -21.60 10.72 48.89
C SER A 271 -20.78 10.95 47.62
N VAL A 272 -19.44 10.81 47.72
CA VAL A 272 -18.47 11.11 46.69
C VAL A 272 -18.65 10.21 45.42
N LYS A 273 -18.96 8.93 45.62
CA LYS A 273 -19.07 7.96 44.50
C LYS A 273 -20.20 8.30 43.51
N PRO A 274 -21.50 8.42 43.96
CA PRO A 274 -22.57 8.76 43.01
C PRO A 274 -22.41 10.18 42.45
N LYS A 275 -21.86 11.14 43.20
CA LYS A 275 -21.56 12.48 42.69
C LYS A 275 -20.54 12.47 41.56
N THR A 276 -19.45 11.70 41.70
CA THR A 276 -18.42 11.54 40.65
C THR A 276 -19.02 10.81 39.44
N LYS A 277 -19.85 9.77 39.66
CA LYS A 277 -20.51 9.03 38.58
C LYS A 277 -21.43 9.93 37.77
N LEU A 278 -22.31 10.71 38.41
CA LEU A 278 -23.19 11.70 37.75
C LEU A 278 -22.40 12.74 36.95
N LYS A 279 -21.29 13.25 37.50
CA LYS A 279 -20.42 14.19 36.78
C LYS A 279 -19.84 13.56 35.50
N ASN A 280 -19.47 12.30 35.53
CA ASN A 280 -18.94 11.59 34.36
C ASN A 280 -20.03 11.30 33.33
N LEU A 281 -21.24 10.90 33.77
CA LEU A 281 -22.41 10.68 32.88
C LEU A 281 -22.85 11.98 32.21
N ASN A 282 -22.89 13.12 32.93
CA ASN A 282 -23.19 14.43 32.32
C ASN A 282 -22.14 14.78 31.22
N LYS A 283 -20.85 14.60 31.46
CA LYS A 283 -19.83 14.83 30.42
C LYS A 283 -20.02 13.92 29.20
N GLN A 284 -20.47 12.68 29.40
CA GLN A 284 -20.76 11.77 28.31
C GLN A 284 -21.98 12.25 27.53
N LEU A 285 -23.05 12.71 28.19
CA LEU A 285 -24.24 13.29 27.55
C LEU A 285 -23.89 14.53 26.73
N ASP A 286 -23.09 15.45 27.26
CA ASP A 286 -22.66 16.66 26.54
C ASP A 286 -21.90 16.29 25.25
N ALA A 287 -20.94 15.36 25.33
CA ALA A 287 -20.19 14.87 24.18
C ALA A 287 -21.08 14.14 23.16
N LEU A 288 -22.08 13.39 23.64
CA LEU A 288 -23.02 12.66 22.82
C LEU A 288 -23.98 13.60 22.09
N GLN A 289 -24.45 14.65 22.76
CA GLN A 289 -25.29 15.68 22.17
C GLN A 289 -24.62 16.38 20.99
N GLN A 290 -23.33 16.72 21.11
CA GLN A 290 -22.56 17.28 20.00
C GLN A 290 -22.47 16.31 18.80
N ARG A 291 -22.25 15.00 19.08
CA ARG A 291 -22.24 13.97 18.02
C ARG A 291 -23.59 13.84 17.33
N ILE A 292 -24.70 13.93 18.08
CA ILE A 292 -26.08 13.90 17.57
C ILE A 292 -26.34 15.11 16.64
N GLU A 293 -25.97 16.31 17.07
CA GLU A 293 -26.13 17.54 16.28
C GLU A 293 -25.34 17.49 14.97
N GLU A 294 -24.07 17.10 15.03
CA GLU A 294 -23.22 16.91 13.86
C GLU A 294 -23.79 15.84 12.91
N THR A 295 -24.28 14.71 13.46
CA THR A 295 -24.85 13.62 12.66
C THR A 295 -26.12 14.04 11.97
N ASN A 296 -26.96 14.84 12.63
CA ASN A 296 -28.16 15.47 12.01
C ASN A 296 -27.78 16.37 10.83
N GLY A 297 -26.69 17.14 10.95
CA GLY A 297 -26.15 17.96 9.85
C GLY A 297 -25.73 17.10 8.64
N PHE A 298 -25.06 15.98 8.88
CA PHE A 298 -24.72 15.03 7.80
C PHE A 298 -25.96 14.36 7.22
N LEU A 299 -26.91 13.95 8.06
CA LEU A 299 -28.18 13.36 7.59
C LEU A 299 -28.97 14.32 6.71
N GLN A 300 -29.03 15.60 7.05
CA GLN A 300 -29.64 16.62 6.21
C GLN A 300 -28.93 16.80 4.87
N LYS A 301 -27.59 16.75 4.87
CA LYS A 301 -26.77 16.95 3.66
C LYS A 301 -26.82 15.74 2.72
N TYR A 302 -26.73 14.52 3.25
CA TYR A 302 -26.53 13.30 2.46
C TYR A 302 -27.78 12.41 2.36
N GLY A 303 -28.76 12.61 3.21
CA GLY A 303 -29.99 11.79 3.30
C GLY A 303 -29.74 10.42 3.98
N PRO A 304 -30.79 9.58 4.07
CA PRO A 304 -30.78 8.30 4.77
C PRO A 304 -30.20 7.18 3.86
N LYS A 305 -28.97 7.32 3.38
CA LYS A 305 -28.28 6.35 2.53
C LYS A 305 -26.88 6.12 3.03
N ASP A 306 -26.25 5.03 2.57
CA ASP A 306 -24.87 4.75 2.83
C ASP A 306 -23.98 5.77 2.09
N VAL A 307 -23.19 6.51 2.83
CA VAL A 307 -22.24 7.52 2.32
C VAL A 307 -20.83 6.95 2.35
N VAL A 308 -20.13 7.02 1.23
CA VAL A 308 -18.74 6.57 1.15
C VAL A 308 -17.83 7.58 1.82
N LEU A 309 -17.01 7.12 2.76
CA LEU A 309 -16.09 7.95 3.55
C LEU A 309 -14.64 7.83 3.08
N ALA A 310 -14.25 6.63 2.70
CA ALA A 310 -12.89 6.29 2.25
C ALA A 310 -12.91 5.07 1.34
N GLY A 311 -11.87 4.91 0.53
CA GLY A 311 -11.67 3.73 -0.30
C GLY A 311 -10.21 3.34 -0.40
N SER A 312 -9.96 2.05 -0.61
CA SER A 312 -8.63 1.48 -0.76
C SER A 312 -8.62 0.36 -1.77
N LEU A 313 -7.52 0.25 -2.53
CA LEU A 313 -7.19 -0.89 -3.37
C LEU A 313 -6.17 -1.75 -2.64
N PHE A 314 -6.54 -2.99 -2.39
CA PHE A 314 -5.68 -4.01 -1.80
C PHE A 314 -5.33 -5.08 -2.82
N ILE A 315 -4.14 -5.67 -2.68
CA ILE A 315 -3.68 -6.79 -3.49
C ILE A 315 -3.28 -7.91 -2.55
N TYR A 316 -3.55 -9.14 -2.96
CA TYR A 316 -3.18 -10.34 -2.23
C TYR A 316 -2.42 -11.28 -3.16
N THR A 317 -1.20 -11.60 -2.78
CA THR A 317 -0.40 -12.69 -3.35
C THR A 317 -0.07 -13.69 -2.25
N PRO A 318 0.40 -14.90 -2.55
CA PRO A 318 0.83 -15.82 -1.50
C PRO A 318 1.91 -15.25 -0.58
N GLN A 319 2.74 -14.32 -1.06
CA GLN A 319 3.88 -13.77 -0.34
C GLN A 319 3.57 -12.45 0.37
N GLU A 320 2.64 -11.63 -0.15
CA GLU A 320 2.34 -10.32 0.44
C GLU A 320 0.89 -9.91 0.25
N ALA A 321 0.36 -9.17 1.23
CA ALA A 321 -0.80 -8.30 1.05
C ALA A 321 -0.31 -6.84 0.92
N VAL A 322 -0.93 -6.06 0.02
CA VAL A 322 -0.44 -4.72 -0.33
C VAL A 322 -1.55 -3.68 -0.26
N TYR A 323 -1.27 -2.54 0.35
CA TYR A 323 -2.09 -1.34 0.34
C TYR A 323 -1.63 -0.40 -0.77
N LEU A 324 -2.20 -0.53 -1.97
CA LEU A 324 -1.65 0.11 -3.17
C LEU A 324 -2.11 1.55 -3.38
N PHE A 325 -3.43 1.78 -3.44
CA PHE A 325 -4.03 3.10 -3.61
C PHE A 325 -5.10 3.34 -2.57
N SER A 326 -5.26 4.58 -2.17
CA SER A 326 -6.31 4.95 -1.22
C SER A 326 -6.67 6.42 -1.31
N GLY A 327 -7.86 6.70 -0.83
CA GLY A 327 -8.33 8.06 -0.66
C GLY A 327 -9.38 8.16 0.45
N SER A 328 -9.58 9.38 0.93
CA SER A 328 -10.63 9.70 1.91
C SER A 328 -11.05 11.15 1.77
N TYR A 329 -12.32 11.42 2.06
CA TYR A 329 -12.83 12.78 2.10
C TYR A 329 -12.49 13.45 3.43
N THR A 330 -11.93 14.65 3.40
CA THR A 330 -11.48 15.39 4.59
C THR A 330 -12.63 15.67 5.56
N GLU A 331 -13.83 15.89 5.03
CA GLU A 331 -15.05 16.11 5.79
C GLU A 331 -15.35 14.97 6.79
N PHE A 332 -14.92 13.74 6.45
CA PHE A 332 -15.17 12.54 7.26
C PHE A 332 -13.97 12.08 8.08
N ASN A 333 -12.91 12.88 8.18
CA ASN A 333 -11.68 12.47 8.90
C ASN A 333 -11.93 12.02 10.35
N LYS A 334 -12.93 12.61 11.02
CA LYS A 334 -13.29 12.28 12.41
C LYS A 334 -13.81 10.85 12.63
N PHE A 335 -14.24 10.18 11.56
CA PHE A 335 -14.71 8.79 11.59
C PHE A 335 -13.56 7.78 11.45
N TYR A 336 -12.36 8.22 11.04
CA TYR A 336 -11.20 7.36 10.88
C TYR A 336 -11.45 6.16 9.93
N ALA A 337 -12.29 6.31 8.91
CA ALA A 337 -12.66 5.25 7.98
C ALA A 337 -11.47 4.48 7.36
N PRO A 338 -10.31 5.12 7.03
CA PRO A 338 -9.13 4.38 6.58
C PRO A 338 -8.62 3.33 7.57
N PHE A 339 -8.81 3.52 8.89
CA PHE A 339 -8.40 2.51 9.89
C PHE A 339 -9.22 1.22 9.79
N LEU A 340 -10.51 1.33 9.53
CA LEU A 340 -11.38 0.18 9.32
C LEU A 340 -10.96 -0.63 8.07
N LEU A 341 -10.58 0.07 7.00
CA LEU A 341 -10.06 -0.56 5.78
C LEU A 341 -8.71 -1.28 6.04
N GLN A 342 -7.85 -0.72 6.89
CA GLN A 342 -6.59 -1.38 7.28
C GLN A 342 -6.84 -2.63 8.15
N GLU A 343 -7.80 -2.58 9.06
CA GLU A 343 -8.19 -3.78 9.82
C GLU A 343 -8.70 -4.89 8.89
N HIS A 344 -9.58 -4.52 7.94
CA HIS A 344 -10.13 -5.47 6.97
C HIS A 344 -9.02 -6.20 6.18
N VAL A 345 -8.09 -5.47 5.57
CA VAL A 345 -7.03 -6.10 4.76
C VAL A 345 -6.12 -7.00 5.58
N MET A 346 -5.79 -6.63 6.82
CA MET A 346 -4.97 -7.46 7.68
C MET A 346 -5.71 -8.72 8.15
N LEU A 347 -7.01 -8.63 8.45
CA LEU A 347 -7.83 -9.80 8.77
C LEU A 347 -7.94 -10.74 7.56
N GLU A 348 -8.12 -10.20 6.36
CA GLU A 348 -8.18 -11.01 5.15
C GLU A 348 -6.81 -11.62 4.81
N ALA A 349 -5.71 -10.92 5.05
CA ALA A 349 -4.36 -11.46 4.92
C ALA A 349 -4.12 -12.64 5.88
N ILE A 350 -4.50 -12.50 7.15
CA ILE A 350 -4.40 -13.57 8.17
C ILE A 350 -5.22 -14.78 7.72
N LYS A 351 -6.45 -14.58 7.28
CA LYS A 351 -7.33 -15.66 6.77
C LYS A 351 -6.74 -16.39 5.56
N ARG A 352 -6.05 -15.67 4.68
CA ARG A 352 -5.33 -16.22 3.51
C ARG A 352 -3.93 -16.77 3.85
N GLN A 353 -3.53 -16.73 5.11
CA GLN A 353 -2.20 -17.16 5.61
C GLN A 353 -1.04 -16.33 5.01
N ILE A 354 -1.30 -15.08 4.66
CA ILE A 354 -0.29 -14.13 4.19
C ILE A 354 0.30 -13.45 5.41
N THR A 355 1.61 -13.61 5.60
CA THR A 355 2.31 -13.12 6.80
C THR A 355 2.98 -11.76 6.62
N PHE A 356 3.12 -11.26 5.40
CA PHE A 356 3.76 -9.99 5.11
C PHE A 356 2.74 -8.98 4.57
N TYR A 357 2.60 -7.85 5.29
CA TYR A 357 1.72 -6.76 4.88
C TYR A 357 2.53 -5.52 4.53
N ASN A 358 2.42 -5.08 3.28
CA ASN A 358 3.12 -3.94 2.72
C ASN A 358 2.16 -2.74 2.58
N PHE A 359 2.31 -1.77 3.48
CA PHE A 359 1.58 -0.49 3.39
C PHE A 359 2.11 0.41 2.27
N LEU A 360 3.18 0.02 1.56
CA LEU A 360 3.89 0.82 0.57
C LEU A 360 4.45 2.15 1.12
N GLY A 361 4.52 3.14 0.23
CA GLY A 361 5.34 4.31 0.31
C GLY A 361 5.18 5.22 1.52
N ILE A 362 6.32 5.65 2.01
CA ILE A 362 6.52 6.80 2.89
C ILE A 362 7.64 7.67 2.31
N THR A 363 7.82 8.88 2.80
CA THR A 363 8.89 9.78 2.30
C THR A 363 10.29 9.31 2.70
N GLY A 364 10.44 8.56 3.78
CA GLY A 364 11.73 8.25 4.40
C GLY A 364 12.27 9.40 5.27
N GLU A 365 11.43 10.38 5.61
CA GLU A 365 11.72 11.46 6.55
C GLU A 365 11.02 11.17 7.87
N PHE A 366 11.78 11.25 8.99
CA PHE A 366 11.32 10.86 10.33
C PHE A 366 11.21 12.05 11.29
N ASP A 367 11.15 13.27 10.76
CA ASP A 367 11.03 14.52 11.50
C ASP A 367 9.60 14.84 11.98
N GLY A 368 8.64 13.95 11.69
CA GLY A 368 7.23 14.11 12.00
C GLY A 368 6.42 14.89 10.96
N SER A 369 7.00 15.32 9.85
CA SER A 369 6.30 16.01 8.76
C SER A 369 5.44 15.05 7.93
N ASP A 370 5.88 13.78 7.75
CA ASP A 370 5.15 12.78 6.95
C ASP A 370 3.87 12.29 7.66
N GLY A 371 2.73 12.83 7.23
CA GLY A 371 1.40 12.41 7.72
C GLY A 371 1.04 10.98 7.33
N VAL A 372 1.64 10.42 6.25
CA VAL A 372 1.42 9.03 5.82
C VAL A 372 2.15 8.08 6.76
N LEU A 373 3.39 8.37 7.11
CA LEU A 373 4.13 7.61 8.10
C LEU A 373 3.40 7.62 9.45
N ARG A 374 2.98 8.79 9.95
CA ARG A 374 2.22 8.89 11.21
C ARG A 374 0.93 8.06 11.21
N PHE A 375 0.24 7.98 10.08
CA PHE A 375 -0.92 7.09 9.94
C PHE A 375 -0.52 5.62 10.05
N LYS A 376 0.52 5.19 9.33
CA LYS A 376 0.97 3.79 9.29
C LYS A 376 1.57 3.32 10.62
N GLN A 377 2.24 4.19 11.37
CA GLN A 377 2.79 3.92 12.71
C GLN A 377 1.73 3.45 13.73
N ASN A 378 0.44 3.79 13.52
CA ASN A 378 -0.63 3.30 14.40
C ASN A 378 -0.78 1.77 14.35
N PHE A 379 -0.35 1.13 13.28
CA PHE A 379 -0.47 -0.32 13.08
C PHE A 379 0.75 -1.11 13.57
N ASN A 380 1.78 -0.44 14.13
CA ASN A 380 2.96 -1.05 14.73
C ASN A 380 3.70 -1.99 13.77
N GLY A 381 4.28 -1.43 12.73
CA GLY A 381 5.15 -2.10 11.77
C GLY A 381 6.59 -1.60 11.86
N TYR A 382 7.33 -1.77 10.78
CA TYR A 382 8.70 -1.32 10.61
C TYR A 382 8.90 -0.74 9.20
N VAL A 383 10.07 -0.19 8.94
CA VAL A 383 10.37 0.47 7.67
C VAL A 383 11.44 -0.31 6.92
N VAL A 384 11.27 -0.46 5.62
CA VAL A 384 12.29 -0.98 4.72
C VAL A 384 12.65 0.07 3.67
N ARG A 385 13.95 0.25 3.43
CA ARG A 385 14.47 1.05 2.33
C ARG A 385 14.88 0.14 1.20
N LYS A 386 14.38 0.39 0.01
CA LYS A 386 14.72 -0.36 -1.21
C LYS A 386 16.09 0.07 -1.75
N MET A 387 16.68 -0.76 -2.60
CA MET A 387 17.95 -0.49 -3.26
C MET A 387 17.94 0.74 -4.18
N GLY A 388 16.75 1.24 -4.53
CA GLY A 388 16.60 2.31 -5.52
C GLY A 388 16.72 1.79 -6.95
N THR A 389 17.08 2.69 -7.86
CA THR A 389 17.07 2.43 -9.31
C THR A 389 18.47 2.33 -9.87
N PHE A 390 18.69 1.30 -10.69
CA PHE A 390 19.91 1.09 -11.47
C PHE A 390 19.60 1.20 -12.96
N ARG A 391 20.53 1.80 -13.72
CA ARG A 391 20.40 1.98 -15.17
C ARG A 391 21.58 1.39 -15.89
N TYR A 392 21.30 0.74 -17.00
CA TYR A 392 22.34 0.29 -17.92
C TYR A 392 22.02 0.76 -19.34
N TYR A 393 23.04 1.25 -20.01
CA TYR A 393 22.95 1.79 -21.37
C TYR A 393 23.81 0.94 -22.30
N PRO A 394 23.24 -0.05 -23.01
CA PRO A 394 24.00 -0.89 -23.95
C PRO A 394 24.74 -0.10 -25.03
N GLN A 395 24.20 1.04 -25.44
CA GLN A 395 24.76 1.93 -26.45
C GLN A 395 24.91 3.37 -25.89
N PRO A 396 25.87 3.61 -25.00
CA PRO A 396 25.92 4.85 -24.22
C PRO A 396 26.15 6.12 -25.08
N LEU A 397 26.93 6.02 -26.18
CA LEU A 397 27.13 7.14 -27.08
C LEU A 397 25.83 7.51 -27.82
N LYS A 398 25.13 6.52 -28.35
CA LYS A 398 23.83 6.71 -29.00
C LYS A 398 22.81 7.31 -28.03
N TYR A 399 22.75 6.82 -26.80
CA TYR A 399 21.88 7.35 -25.75
C TYR A 399 22.17 8.84 -25.49
N LYS A 400 23.45 9.22 -25.29
CA LYS A 400 23.86 10.61 -25.07
C LYS A 400 23.48 11.52 -26.25
N THR A 401 23.71 11.08 -27.48
CA THR A 401 23.31 11.83 -28.69
C THR A 401 21.81 12.07 -28.73
N ILE A 402 21.00 11.05 -28.43
CA ILE A 402 19.55 11.16 -28.37
C ILE A 402 19.11 12.15 -27.29
N GLN A 403 19.73 12.14 -26.11
CA GLN A 403 19.40 13.09 -25.04
C GLN A 403 19.72 14.54 -25.44
N ILE A 404 20.81 14.77 -26.15
CA ILE A 404 21.16 16.09 -26.68
C ILE A 404 20.11 16.55 -27.70
N LEU A 405 19.74 15.68 -28.64
CA LEU A 405 18.70 16.00 -29.64
C LEU A 405 17.35 16.32 -28.99
N LYS A 406 16.94 15.55 -27.98
CA LYS A 406 15.70 15.84 -27.21
C LYS A 406 15.74 17.20 -26.52
N LYS A 407 16.90 17.60 -25.98
CA LYS A 407 17.05 18.93 -25.34
C LYS A 407 16.97 20.06 -26.37
N LEU A 408 17.53 19.87 -27.57
CA LEU A 408 17.46 20.85 -28.66
C LEU A 408 16.02 21.01 -29.16
N LEU A 409 15.31 19.91 -29.39
CA LEU A 409 13.92 19.92 -29.87
C LEU A 409 12.90 20.46 -28.85
N ARG A 410 13.19 20.41 -27.54
CA ARG A 410 12.34 21.02 -26.51
C ARG A 410 12.57 22.52 -26.31
N ARG A 411 13.62 23.07 -26.90
CA ARG A 411 13.94 24.51 -26.87
C ARG A 411 13.49 25.29 -28.14
N SER A 412 13.05 24.57 -29.16
CA SER A 412 12.39 25.07 -30.36
C SER A 412 10.87 24.90 -30.26
#